data_27e782a26236495aa238ffd840bbce9d
#
_entry.id   27e782a26236495aa238ffd840bbce9d
#
_cell.length_a   1.000
_cell.length_b   1.000
_cell.length_c   1.000
_cell.angle_alpha   90.00
_cell.angle_beta   90.00
_cell.angle_gamma   90.00
#
_symmetry.space_group_name_H-M   'P 1'
#
loop_
_entity.id
_entity.type
_entity.pdbx_description
1 polymer ?
#
loop_
_entity_poly.entity_id
_entity_poly.type
_entity_poly.pdbx_seq_one_letter_code
_entity_poly.pdbx_strand_id
1 'polypeptide(L)'
;MDKLKQIASFAAVATKGSLTAAAQADGVAPAVIGRRIDALEHRLGVKLLVRTTRRITLTHEGSAFLEDCQRLLADWANAEASVSAGGVKASGHLRITSPAGFGRRHVAPLVPRFLALHPEVSLSLNLSDRVVDIINESFDCAVRVGDLPDSALVSVRLADNRRLCVATPAYLKRVGTPQHPADLARHECLALSSDASQTRGWAFTIDGEVSYLRPTGRLDCTDGQVLHAWCSAGHGLAWRSAWEVQQEVAAGLLVSVLDAFAAPPTGIYAVFPHAKHLALRVRLWIDFLKHSYGDAAYWRRVAA
;
A
#
# COMPACT_ATOMS: atom_id res chain seq x y z
N MET A 1 1.75 37.38 10.50
CA MET A 1 0.49 36.65 10.16
C MET A 1 0.74 35.17 10.38
N ASP A 2 -0.17 34.46 11.01
CA ASP A 2 -0.03 33.03 11.38
C ASP A 2 0.10 32.15 10.14
N LYS A 3 1.23 31.46 10.00
CA LYS A 3 1.55 30.59 8.85
C LYS A 3 0.58 29.42 8.71
N LEU A 4 0.13 28.86 9.84
CA LEU A 4 -0.79 27.74 9.86
C LEU A 4 -2.17 28.16 9.34
N LYS A 5 -2.66 29.36 9.75
CA LYS A 5 -3.91 29.92 9.22
C LYS A 5 -3.83 30.25 7.73
N GLN A 6 -2.66 30.64 7.20
CA GLN A 6 -2.47 30.83 5.76
C GLN A 6 -2.64 29.51 4.99
N ILE A 7 -1.97 28.44 5.46
CA ILE A 7 -2.02 27.09 4.88
C ILE A 7 -3.45 26.54 4.96
N ALA A 8 -4.11 26.66 6.12
CA ALA A 8 -5.49 26.22 6.33
C ALA A 8 -6.48 26.94 5.38
N SER A 9 -6.33 28.26 5.23
CA SER A 9 -7.17 29.06 4.32
C SER A 9 -6.98 28.65 2.86
N PHE A 10 -5.74 28.37 2.43
CA PHE A 10 -5.45 27.89 1.10
C PHE A 10 -6.07 26.51 0.86
N ALA A 11 -5.87 25.54 1.76
CA ALA A 11 -6.42 24.20 1.66
C ALA A 11 -7.97 24.22 1.63
N ALA A 12 -8.60 25.05 2.45
CA ALA A 12 -10.05 25.21 2.47
C ALA A 12 -10.59 25.77 1.14
N VAL A 13 -9.94 26.77 0.55
CA VAL A 13 -10.35 27.35 -0.75
C VAL A 13 -10.13 26.36 -1.88
N ALA A 14 -9.01 25.65 -1.89
CA ALA A 14 -8.71 24.61 -2.88
C ALA A 14 -9.77 23.49 -2.88
N THR A 15 -10.19 23.06 -1.68
CA THR A 15 -11.18 21.98 -1.53
C THR A 15 -12.60 22.43 -1.84
N LYS A 16 -12.98 23.67 -1.41
CA LYS A 16 -14.36 24.17 -1.56
C LYS A 16 -14.57 24.92 -2.88
N GLY A 17 -13.53 25.25 -3.62
CA GLY A 17 -13.58 25.99 -4.87
C GLY A 17 -14.05 27.44 -4.74
N SER A 18 -14.20 27.99 -3.50
CA SER A 18 -14.77 29.29 -3.23
C SER A 18 -14.19 29.96 -1.98
N LEU A 19 -13.79 31.23 -2.12
CA LEU A 19 -13.38 32.06 -0.98
C LEU A 19 -14.51 32.26 0.03
N THR A 20 -15.73 32.44 -0.45
CA THR A 20 -16.91 32.63 0.42
C THR A 20 -17.24 31.37 1.21
N ALA A 21 -17.19 30.21 0.58
CA ALA A 21 -17.45 28.94 1.25
C ALA A 21 -16.36 28.60 2.27
N ALA A 22 -15.09 28.93 1.98
CA ALA A 22 -13.99 28.79 2.92
C ALA A 22 -14.11 29.76 4.11
N ALA A 23 -14.48 30.99 3.85
CA ALA A 23 -14.68 32.01 4.87
C ALA A 23 -15.82 31.68 5.83
N GLN A 24 -16.92 31.15 5.29
CA GLN A 24 -18.05 30.66 6.09
C GLN A 24 -17.65 29.54 7.05
N ALA A 25 -16.84 28.61 6.56
CA ALA A 25 -16.34 27.47 7.37
C ALA A 25 -15.36 27.92 8.47
N ASP A 26 -14.59 29.00 8.24
CA ASP A 26 -13.59 29.53 9.19
C ASP A 26 -14.19 30.68 10.07
N GLY A 27 -15.46 31.04 9.90
CA GLY A 27 -16.13 32.09 10.68
C GLY A 27 -15.55 33.47 10.45
N VAL A 28 -15.02 33.79 9.26
CA VAL A 28 -14.37 35.06 8.94
C VAL A 28 -14.93 35.69 7.65
N ALA A 29 -14.62 36.94 7.40
CA ALA A 29 -15.00 37.57 6.13
C ALA A 29 -14.15 37.04 4.96
N PRO A 30 -14.72 36.93 3.73
CA PRO A 30 -13.99 36.43 2.55
C PRO A 30 -12.69 37.20 2.24
N ALA A 31 -12.66 38.51 2.51
CA ALA A 31 -11.46 39.34 2.36
C ALA A 31 -10.30 38.89 3.28
N VAL A 32 -10.59 38.32 4.45
CA VAL A 32 -9.55 37.76 5.35
C VAL A 32 -8.89 36.53 4.74
N ILE A 33 -9.68 35.62 4.18
CA ILE A 33 -9.17 34.45 3.48
C ILE A 33 -8.32 34.88 2.29
N GLY A 34 -8.80 35.83 1.47
CA GLY A 34 -8.05 36.39 0.34
C GLY A 34 -6.67 36.90 0.77
N ARG A 35 -6.63 37.78 1.78
CA ARG A 35 -5.36 38.32 2.31
C ARG A 35 -4.40 37.25 2.86
N ARG A 36 -4.93 36.21 3.50
CA ARG A 36 -4.10 35.11 4.01
C ARG A 36 -3.44 34.35 2.86
N ILE A 37 -4.19 34.09 1.77
CA ILE A 37 -3.67 33.39 0.59
C ILE A 37 -2.69 34.29 -0.17
N ASP A 38 -2.99 35.56 -0.36
CA ASP A 38 -2.08 36.51 -1.01
C ASP A 38 -0.74 36.62 -0.25
N ALA A 39 -0.79 36.66 1.09
CA ALA A 39 0.42 36.65 1.92
C ALA A 39 1.19 35.31 1.83
N LEU A 40 0.50 34.20 1.64
CA LEU A 40 1.10 32.88 1.42
C LEU A 40 1.83 32.83 0.07
N GLU A 41 1.14 33.22 -1.02
CA GLU A 41 1.69 33.27 -2.38
C GLU A 41 2.89 34.24 -2.47
N HIS A 42 2.77 35.42 -1.86
CA HIS A 42 3.88 36.37 -1.79
C HIS A 42 5.11 35.80 -1.07
N ARG A 43 4.91 35.11 0.05
CA ARG A 43 5.99 34.49 0.81
C ARG A 43 6.66 33.35 0.06
N LEU A 44 5.91 32.59 -0.73
CA LEU A 44 6.41 31.47 -1.53
C LEU A 44 6.99 31.92 -2.87
N GLY A 45 6.67 33.13 -3.33
CA GLY A 45 7.10 33.66 -4.61
C GLY A 45 6.38 33.06 -5.82
N VAL A 46 5.30 32.28 -5.58
CA VAL A 46 4.55 31.59 -6.63
C VAL A 46 3.05 31.74 -6.44
N LYS A 47 2.28 31.66 -7.53
CA LYS A 47 0.82 31.61 -7.49
C LYS A 47 0.39 30.16 -7.27
N LEU A 48 -0.52 29.99 -6.31
CA LEU A 48 -1.11 28.68 -5.98
C LEU A 48 -2.52 28.55 -6.57
N LEU A 49 -3.20 29.68 -6.78
CA LEU A 49 -4.57 29.75 -7.31
C LEU A 49 -4.64 30.64 -8.54
N VAL A 50 -5.34 30.15 -9.56
CA VAL A 50 -5.83 30.98 -10.65
C VAL A 50 -7.25 31.41 -10.30
N ARG A 51 -7.46 32.72 -10.15
CA ARG A 51 -8.76 33.31 -9.78
C ARG A 51 -9.36 34.02 -10.97
N THR A 52 -10.52 33.61 -11.40
CA THR A 52 -11.35 34.30 -12.37
C THR A 52 -12.63 34.77 -11.70
N THR A 53 -13.40 35.60 -12.36
CA THR A 53 -14.70 36.08 -11.85
C THR A 53 -15.72 34.95 -11.67
N ARG A 54 -15.50 33.78 -12.30
CA ARG A 54 -16.43 32.64 -12.28
C ARG A 54 -15.90 31.40 -11.55
N ARG A 55 -14.57 31.27 -11.43
CA ARG A 55 -13.97 30.03 -10.91
C ARG A 55 -12.60 30.27 -10.26
N ILE A 56 -12.32 29.48 -9.24
CA ILE A 56 -10.99 29.34 -8.63
C ILE A 56 -10.46 27.94 -8.98
N THR A 57 -9.26 27.87 -9.52
CA THR A 57 -8.58 26.61 -9.86
C THR A 57 -7.15 26.64 -9.30
N LEU A 58 -6.60 25.48 -9.05
CA LEU A 58 -5.20 25.33 -8.64
C LEU A 58 -4.26 25.55 -9.82
N THR A 59 -3.09 26.13 -9.55
CA THR A 59 -1.93 26.05 -10.43
C THR A 59 -1.28 24.65 -10.30
N HIS A 60 -0.26 24.35 -11.09
CA HIS A 60 0.54 23.15 -10.93
C HIS A 60 1.21 23.11 -9.56
N GLU A 61 1.84 24.20 -9.17
CA GLU A 61 2.46 24.41 -7.85
C GLU A 61 1.44 24.32 -6.73
N GLY A 62 0.24 24.90 -6.95
CA GLY A 62 -0.87 24.83 -6.00
C GLY A 62 -1.37 23.40 -5.76
N SER A 63 -1.42 22.57 -6.81
CA SER A 63 -1.83 21.17 -6.68
C SER A 63 -0.83 20.36 -5.88
N ALA A 64 0.47 20.48 -6.15
CA ALA A 64 1.52 19.83 -5.39
C ALA A 64 1.55 20.30 -3.92
N PHE A 65 1.46 21.62 -3.71
CA PHE A 65 1.50 22.21 -2.37
C PHE A 65 0.25 21.89 -1.54
N LEU A 66 -0.90 21.64 -2.16
CA LEU A 66 -2.13 21.28 -1.45
C LEU A 66 -1.99 19.98 -0.66
N GLU A 67 -1.36 18.97 -1.25
CA GLU A 67 -1.13 17.68 -0.58
C GLU A 67 -0.27 17.86 0.67
N ASP A 68 0.80 18.65 0.56
CA ASP A 68 1.66 18.98 1.70
C ASP A 68 0.92 19.77 2.79
N CYS A 69 0.11 20.76 2.40
CA CYS A 69 -0.71 21.54 3.32
C CYS A 69 -1.68 20.67 4.11
N GLN A 70 -2.38 19.77 3.44
CA GLN A 70 -3.34 18.84 4.07
C GLN A 70 -2.65 17.92 5.07
N ARG A 71 -1.46 17.41 4.71
CA ARG A 71 -0.65 16.57 5.60
C ARG A 71 -0.23 17.35 6.85
N LEU A 72 0.36 18.54 6.69
CA LEU A 72 0.82 19.36 7.80
C LEU A 72 -0.32 19.75 8.76
N LEU A 73 -1.50 20.10 8.23
CA LEU A 73 -2.67 20.42 9.05
C LEU A 73 -3.17 19.20 9.82
N ALA A 74 -3.17 18.02 9.19
CA ALA A 74 -3.54 16.78 9.85
C ALA A 74 -2.55 16.39 10.95
N ASP A 75 -1.25 16.55 10.71
CA ASP A 75 -0.20 16.26 11.70
C ASP A 75 -0.27 17.22 12.89
N TRP A 76 -0.55 18.49 12.63
CA TRP A 76 -0.79 19.48 13.69
C TRP A 76 -1.99 19.10 14.55
N ALA A 77 -3.14 18.81 13.93
CA ALA A 77 -4.35 18.39 14.65
C ALA A 77 -4.12 17.12 15.48
N ASN A 78 -3.35 16.15 14.95
CA ASN A 78 -2.98 14.95 15.70
C ASN A 78 -2.06 15.26 16.90
N ALA A 79 -1.11 16.18 16.73
CA ALA A 79 -0.23 16.59 17.83
C ALA A 79 -1.03 17.26 18.96
N GLU A 80 -1.97 18.16 18.64
CA GLU A 80 -2.87 18.76 19.61
C GLU A 80 -3.76 17.71 20.28
N ALA A 81 -4.33 16.80 19.51
CA ALA A 81 -5.18 15.74 20.01
C ALA A 81 -4.44 14.76 20.95
N SER A 82 -3.15 14.54 20.70
CA SER A 82 -2.33 13.61 21.53
C SER A 82 -2.08 14.11 22.96
N VAL A 83 -2.19 15.42 23.20
CA VAL A 83 -1.99 16.05 24.51
C VAL A 83 -3.30 16.48 25.18
N SER A 84 -4.43 16.37 24.48
CA SER A 84 -5.74 16.72 25.01
C SER A 84 -6.34 15.56 25.80
N ALA A 85 -6.74 15.79 27.05
CA ALA A 85 -7.24 14.78 28.00
C ALA A 85 -8.65 14.24 27.69
N GLY A 86 -9.25 14.58 26.56
CA GLY A 86 -10.58 14.11 26.14
C GLY A 86 -10.47 13.19 24.93
N GLY A 87 -11.10 12.02 24.96
CA GLY A 87 -11.06 10.92 23.98
C GLY A 87 -10.69 11.29 22.57
N VAL A 88 -9.42 11.04 22.22
CA VAL A 88 -8.84 11.44 20.92
C VAL A 88 -9.50 10.66 19.80
N LYS A 89 -10.26 11.32 18.95
CA LYS A 89 -10.77 10.73 17.71
C LYS A 89 -9.69 10.79 16.64
N ALA A 90 -9.51 9.66 15.95
CA ALA A 90 -8.65 9.66 14.77
C ALA A 90 -9.27 10.53 13.68
N SER A 91 -8.49 11.41 13.09
CA SER A 91 -8.93 12.30 12.01
C SER A 91 -7.83 12.52 10.98
N GLY A 92 -8.18 13.10 9.83
CA GLY A 92 -7.26 13.47 8.77
C GLY A 92 -7.13 12.42 7.66
N HIS A 93 -6.19 12.65 6.75
CA HIS A 93 -6.01 11.82 5.56
C HIS A 93 -4.94 10.76 5.79
N LEU A 94 -5.25 9.50 5.45
CA LEU A 94 -4.35 8.35 5.56
C LEU A 94 -3.95 7.87 4.15
N ARG A 95 -2.67 7.91 3.83
CA ARG A 95 -2.12 7.46 2.54
C ARG A 95 -1.45 6.10 2.70
N ILE A 96 -2.01 5.10 2.05
CA ILE A 96 -1.52 3.72 2.15
C ILE A 96 -1.10 3.21 0.79
N THR A 97 -0.03 2.43 0.76
CA THR A 97 0.35 1.65 -0.42
C THR A 97 0.39 0.16 -0.11
N SER A 98 0.12 -0.66 -1.13
CA SER A 98 0.14 -2.12 -1.03
C SER A 98 0.48 -2.75 -2.38
N PRO A 99 1.08 -3.96 -2.43
CA PRO A 99 1.17 -4.73 -3.66
C PRO A 99 -0.20 -4.89 -4.31
N ALA A 100 -0.28 -4.75 -5.63
CA ALA A 100 -1.56 -4.60 -6.33
C ALA A 100 -2.51 -5.79 -6.10
N GLY A 101 -2.00 -7.01 -6.21
CA GLY A 101 -2.80 -8.23 -6.00
C GLY A 101 -3.29 -8.37 -4.56
N PHE A 102 -2.39 -8.23 -3.59
CA PHE A 102 -2.74 -8.30 -2.17
C PHE A 102 -3.66 -7.16 -1.77
N GLY A 103 -3.37 -5.95 -2.23
CA GLY A 103 -4.16 -4.77 -1.92
C GLY A 103 -5.61 -4.88 -2.40
N ARG A 104 -5.84 -5.34 -3.63
CA ARG A 104 -7.21 -5.57 -4.14
C ARG A 104 -7.98 -6.60 -3.32
N ARG A 105 -7.34 -7.71 -2.98
CA ARG A 105 -8.01 -8.85 -2.36
C ARG A 105 -8.15 -8.71 -0.84
N HIS A 106 -7.18 -8.11 -0.17
CA HIS A 106 -7.07 -8.15 1.28
C HIS A 106 -7.08 -6.79 1.96
N VAL A 107 -6.65 -5.70 1.31
CA VAL A 107 -6.62 -4.36 1.90
C VAL A 107 -7.89 -3.58 1.54
N ALA A 108 -8.21 -3.46 0.26
CA ALA A 108 -9.33 -2.66 -0.24
C ALA A 108 -10.68 -3.03 0.40
N PRO A 109 -11.04 -4.32 0.61
CA PRO A 109 -12.30 -4.68 1.27
C PRO A 109 -12.38 -4.28 2.74
N LEU A 110 -11.24 -4.03 3.39
CA LEU A 110 -11.16 -3.61 4.79
C LEU A 110 -11.28 -2.10 4.96
N VAL A 111 -10.96 -1.30 3.92
CA VAL A 111 -10.99 0.16 3.98
C VAL A 111 -12.37 0.72 4.37
N PRO A 112 -13.50 0.31 3.74
CA PRO A 112 -14.81 0.83 4.13
C PRO A 112 -15.18 0.51 5.59
N ARG A 113 -14.77 -0.67 6.07
CA ARG A 113 -15.01 -1.09 7.46
C ARG A 113 -14.22 -0.23 8.45
N PHE A 114 -12.97 0.08 8.12
CA PHE A 114 -12.14 0.98 8.94
C PHE A 114 -12.72 2.39 8.98
N LEU A 115 -13.12 2.95 7.83
CA LEU A 115 -13.69 4.30 7.74
C LEU A 115 -15.05 4.40 8.46
N ALA A 116 -15.85 3.33 8.50
CA ALA A 116 -17.08 3.30 9.28
C ALA A 116 -16.83 3.41 10.80
N LEU A 117 -15.71 2.89 11.29
CA LEU A 117 -15.27 3.00 12.69
C LEU A 117 -14.64 4.38 13.00
N HIS A 118 -14.10 5.05 11.99
CA HIS A 118 -13.37 6.31 12.10
C HIS A 118 -13.87 7.33 11.06
N PRO A 119 -15.07 7.91 11.25
CA PRO A 119 -15.73 8.73 10.23
C PRO A 119 -15.01 10.07 9.91
N GLU A 120 -14.10 10.51 10.77
CA GLU A 120 -13.30 11.72 10.56
C GLU A 120 -11.97 11.42 9.81
N VAL A 121 -11.70 10.15 9.46
CA VAL A 121 -10.56 9.74 8.65
C VAL A 121 -10.99 9.62 7.20
N SER A 122 -10.16 10.13 6.29
CA SER A 122 -10.21 9.82 4.86
C SER A 122 -9.00 8.98 4.47
N LEU A 123 -9.10 8.17 3.39
CA LEU A 123 -8.03 7.27 3.02
C LEU A 123 -7.82 7.23 1.50
N SER A 124 -6.55 7.30 1.08
CA SER A 124 -6.11 7.00 -0.27
C SER A 124 -5.32 5.69 -0.28
N LEU A 125 -5.76 4.76 -1.12
CA LEU A 125 -5.09 3.47 -1.30
C LEU A 125 -4.40 3.43 -2.66
N ASN A 126 -3.07 3.36 -2.65
CA ASN A 126 -2.25 3.16 -3.85
C ASN A 126 -1.91 1.67 -3.99
N LEU A 127 -2.22 1.08 -5.12
CA LEU A 127 -1.93 -0.31 -5.44
C LEU A 127 -0.87 -0.39 -6.52
N SER A 128 0.30 -0.92 -6.15
CA SER A 128 1.46 -0.99 -7.07
C SER A 128 2.36 -2.17 -6.72
N ASP A 129 2.78 -2.93 -7.74
CA ASP A 129 3.76 -4.00 -7.58
C ASP A 129 5.21 -3.49 -7.70
N ARG A 130 5.42 -2.19 -7.97
CA ARG A 130 6.76 -1.57 -7.87
C ARG A 130 7.16 -1.37 -6.41
N VAL A 131 8.46 -1.37 -6.15
CA VAL A 131 8.99 -0.96 -4.85
C VAL A 131 8.79 0.55 -4.68
N VAL A 132 7.85 0.92 -3.82
CA VAL A 132 7.50 2.32 -3.53
C VAL A 132 8.40 2.83 -2.41
N ASP A 133 8.98 4.02 -2.58
CA ASP A 133 9.65 4.75 -1.51
C ASP A 133 8.62 5.43 -0.61
N ILE A 134 8.39 4.84 0.55
CA ILE A 134 7.36 5.28 1.51
C ILE A 134 7.60 6.71 1.96
N ILE A 135 8.85 7.08 2.20
CA ILE A 135 9.22 8.41 2.72
C ILE A 135 9.11 9.47 1.63
N ASN A 136 9.79 9.27 0.51
CA ASN A 136 9.83 10.26 -0.57
C ASN A 136 8.49 10.43 -1.28
N GLU A 137 7.69 9.35 -1.35
CA GLU A 137 6.33 9.41 -1.94
C GLU A 137 5.25 9.76 -0.90
N SER A 138 5.66 10.09 0.34
CA SER A 138 4.77 10.57 1.42
C SER A 138 3.62 9.62 1.77
N PHE A 139 3.87 8.32 1.82
CA PHE A 139 2.92 7.36 2.36
C PHE A 139 3.03 7.27 3.89
N ASP A 140 1.89 7.23 4.57
CA ASP A 140 1.84 7.04 6.02
C ASP A 140 2.17 5.60 6.42
N CYS A 141 1.75 4.64 5.59
CA CYS A 141 1.94 3.21 5.83
C CYS A 141 1.95 2.44 4.51
N ALA A 142 2.75 1.38 4.45
CA ALA A 142 2.70 0.39 3.37
C ALA A 142 2.36 -0.98 3.94
N VAL A 143 1.53 -1.74 3.23
CA VAL A 143 1.47 -3.18 3.42
C VAL A 143 2.53 -3.81 2.52
N ARG A 144 3.34 -4.72 3.05
CA ARG A 144 4.37 -5.46 2.32
C ARG A 144 4.20 -6.95 2.55
N VAL A 145 4.47 -7.75 1.51
CA VAL A 145 4.31 -9.20 1.51
C VAL A 145 5.66 -9.82 1.12
N GLY A 146 6.20 -10.67 1.97
CA GLY A 146 7.50 -11.30 1.76
C GLY A 146 8.60 -10.75 2.67
N ASP A 147 9.84 -10.98 2.28
CA ASP A 147 11.00 -10.51 3.05
C ASP A 147 11.15 -9.00 2.95
N LEU A 148 11.46 -8.38 4.06
CA LEU A 148 11.77 -6.95 4.12
C LEU A 148 13.28 -6.75 4.01
N PRO A 149 13.76 -5.84 3.16
CA PRO A 149 15.15 -5.41 3.20
C PRO A 149 15.42 -4.59 4.46
N ASP A 150 16.67 -4.59 4.92
CA ASP A 150 17.11 -3.71 5.98
C ASP A 150 16.84 -2.25 5.61
N SER A 151 16.16 -1.53 6.49
CA SER A 151 15.78 -0.14 6.27
C SER A 151 15.58 0.60 7.60
N ALA A 152 15.56 1.93 7.55
CA ALA A 152 15.20 2.78 8.69
C ALA A 152 13.69 2.78 9.01
N LEU A 153 12.89 1.99 8.29
CA LEU A 153 11.45 1.89 8.49
C LEU A 153 11.12 0.94 9.64
N VAL A 154 10.03 1.23 10.32
CA VAL A 154 9.46 0.33 11.34
C VAL A 154 8.54 -0.66 10.65
N SER A 155 8.62 -1.93 11.05
CA SER A 155 7.75 -2.98 10.54
C SER A 155 6.98 -3.66 11.67
N VAL A 156 5.70 -3.94 11.45
CA VAL A 156 4.83 -4.72 12.32
C VAL A 156 4.31 -5.92 11.53
N ARG A 157 4.59 -7.13 12.01
CA ARG A 157 4.08 -8.36 11.39
C ARG A 157 2.56 -8.46 11.60
N LEU A 158 1.83 -8.64 10.51
CA LEU A 158 0.37 -8.72 10.49
C LEU A 158 -0.10 -10.18 10.37
N ALA A 159 0.57 -10.98 9.55
CA ALA A 159 0.27 -12.39 9.31
C ALA A 159 1.45 -13.12 8.67
N ASP A 160 1.32 -14.43 8.55
CA ASP A 160 2.26 -15.28 7.82
C ASP A 160 1.93 -15.31 6.33
N ASN A 161 2.97 -15.44 5.51
CA ASN A 161 2.86 -15.62 4.07
C ASN A 161 3.65 -16.85 3.63
N ARG A 162 2.94 -17.89 3.20
CA ARG A 162 3.56 -19.08 2.58
C ARG A 162 3.64 -18.89 1.07
N ARG A 163 4.77 -19.24 0.48
CA ARG A 163 4.96 -19.27 -0.97
C ARG A 163 4.85 -20.70 -1.49
N LEU A 164 4.24 -20.85 -2.67
CA LEU A 164 4.07 -22.12 -3.37
C LEU A 164 4.65 -22.00 -4.78
N CYS A 165 5.31 -23.05 -5.24
CA CYS A 165 5.64 -23.22 -6.64
C CYS A 165 4.47 -23.96 -7.31
N VAL A 166 3.83 -23.35 -8.30
CA VAL A 166 2.58 -23.85 -8.90
C VAL A 166 2.65 -23.88 -10.42
N ALA A 167 1.92 -24.83 -11.01
CA ALA A 167 1.66 -24.90 -12.44
C ALA A 167 0.33 -25.59 -12.72
N THR A 168 -0.17 -25.52 -13.96
CA THR A 168 -1.34 -26.30 -14.36
C THR A 168 -0.98 -27.79 -14.56
N PRO A 169 -1.93 -28.73 -14.33
CA PRO A 169 -1.75 -30.14 -14.64
C PRO A 169 -1.33 -30.37 -16.10
N ALA A 170 -1.88 -29.60 -17.03
CA ALA A 170 -1.56 -29.70 -18.46
C ALA A 170 -0.10 -29.35 -18.76
N TYR A 171 0.43 -28.30 -18.12
CA TYR A 171 1.85 -27.96 -18.23
C TYR A 171 2.74 -29.08 -17.71
N LEU A 172 2.45 -29.58 -16.50
CA LEU A 172 3.23 -30.65 -15.87
C LEU A 172 3.17 -31.95 -16.66
N LYS A 173 2.04 -32.31 -17.27
CA LYS A 173 1.91 -33.45 -18.16
C LYS A 173 2.80 -33.32 -19.41
N ARG A 174 2.95 -32.10 -19.94
CA ARG A 174 3.72 -31.81 -21.16
C ARG A 174 5.23 -31.79 -20.92
N VAL A 175 5.67 -31.19 -19.82
CA VAL A 175 7.08 -30.87 -19.56
C VAL A 175 7.71 -31.77 -18.50
N GLY A 176 6.88 -32.40 -17.67
CA GLY A 176 7.29 -33.17 -16.50
C GLY A 176 7.04 -32.36 -15.20
N THR A 177 7.04 -33.09 -14.08
CA THR A 177 6.91 -32.49 -12.75
C THR A 177 8.28 -32.37 -12.11
N PRO A 178 8.76 -31.17 -11.73
CA PRO A 178 10.05 -31.02 -11.09
C PRO A 178 10.06 -31.72 -9.73
N GLN A 179 11.09 -32.51 -9.46
CA GLN A 179 11.26 -33.29 -8.23
C GLN A 179 12.25 -32.63 -7.27
N HIS A 180 13.13 -31.78 -7.79
CA HIS A 180 14.14 -31.04 -7.03
C HIS A 180 14.20 -29.59 -7.54
N PRO A 181 14.48 -28.58 -6.69
CA PRO A 181 14.61 -27.19 -7.13
C PRO A 181 15.58 -26.95 -8.29
N ALA A 182 16.62 -27.77 -8.44
CA ALA A 182 17.53 -27.71 -9.58
C ALA A 182 16.85 -28.02 -10.93
N ASP A 183 15.71 -28.73 -10.93
CA ASP A 183 14.98 -29.06 -12.15
C ASP A 183 14.33 -27.83 -12.78
N LEU A 184 14.16 -26.73 -12.01
CA LEU A 184 13.64 -25.46 -12.51
C LEU A 184 14.42 -24.93 -13.72
N ALA A 185 15.70 -25.28 -13.86
CA ALA A 185 16.51 -24.94 -15.02
C ALA A 185 16.00 -25.54 -16.34
N ARG A 186 15.13 -26.56 -16.30
CA ARG A 186 14.52 -27.23 -17.46
C ARG A 186 13.07 -26.79 -17.71
N HIS A 187 12.56 -25.88 -16.87
CA HIS A 187 11.18 -25.42 -16.93
C HIS A 187 11.11 -23.95 -17.36
N GLU A 188 10.00 -23.57 -17.99
CA GLU A 188 9.64 -22.18 -18.20
C GLU A 188 9.19 -21.59 -16.86
N CYS A 189 9.94 -20.67 -16.28
CA CYS A 189 9.65 -20.06 -15.00
C CYS A 189 9.21 -18.62 -15.18
N LEU A 190 8.02 -18.30 -14.69
CA LEU A 190 7.39 -17.01 -14.84
C LEU A 190 7.89 -16.06 -13.74
N ALA A 191 8.66 -15.04 -14.11
CA ALA A 191 9.30 -14.13 -13.16
C ALA A 191 8.51 -12.83 -12.96
N LEU A 192 8.32 -12.43 -11.69
CA LEU A 192 7.81 -11.09 -11.37
C LEU A 192 8.99 -10.13 -11.24
N SER A 193 9.16 -9.25 -12.23
CA SER A 193 10.34 -8.37 -12.32
C SER A 193 10.28 -7.11 -11.45
N SER A 194 9.13 -6.82 -10.83
CA SER A 194 8.92 -5.63 -10.00
C SER A 194 9.07 -5.85 -8.49
N ASP A 195 9.08 -7.10 -8.02
CA ASP A 195 9.11 -7.41 -6.59
C ASP A 195 10.55 -7.55 -6.09
N ALA A 196 10.93 -6.70 -5.13
CA ALA A 196 12.25 -6.76 -4.50
C ALA A 196 12.53 -8.12 -3.82
N SER A 197 11.50 -8.82 -3.34
CA SER A 197 11.66 -10.17 -2.78
C SER A 197 11.97 -11.20 -3.86
N GLN A 198 11.47 -11.01 -5.07
CA GLN A 198 11.76 -11.90 -6.20
C GLN A 198 13.07 -11.57 -6.92
N THR A 199 13.64 -10.38 -6.73
CA THR A 199 15.02 -10.10 -7.19
C THR A 199 16.05 -10.95 -6.46
N ARG A 200 15.74 -11.43 -5.24
CA ARG A 200 16.56 -12.43 -4.52
C ARG A 200 16.40 -13.82 -5.12
N GLY A 201 15.33 -14.11 -5.84
CA GLY A 201 14.99 -15.40 -6.39
C GLY A 201 13.88 -16.13 -5.61
N TRP A 202 13.60 -17.36 -6.02
CA TRP A 202 12.64 -18.25 -5.36
C TRP A 202 13.33 -18.99 -4.21
N ALA A 203 12.78 -18.88 -3.01
CA ALA A 203 13.35 -19.48 -1.82
C ALA A 203 12.93 -20.94 -1.65
N PHE A 204 13.89 -21.81 -1.42
CA PHE A 204 13.68 -23.23 -1.11
C PHE A 204 14.60 -23.65 0.05
N THR A 205 14.17 -24.62 0.83
CA THR A 205 15.01 -25.30 1.81
C THR A 205 15.71 -26.48 1.14
N ILE A 206 17.01 -26.42 0.98
CA ILE A 206 17.84 -27.48 0.38
C ILE A 206 18.89 -27.87 1.42
N ASP A 207 18.99 -29.14 1.76
CA ASP A 207 19.92 -29.68 2.77
C ASP A 207 19.81 -28.97 4.14
N GLY A 208 18.60 -28.53 4.50
CA GLY A 208 18.31 -27.85 5.75
C GLY A 208 18.58 -26.34 5.75
N GLU A 209 19.09 -25.79 4.65
CA GLU A 209 19.40 -24.37 4.52
C GLU A 209 18.49 -23.67 3.50
N VAL A 210 18.15 -22.39 3.75
CA VAL A 210 17.36 -21.60 2.80
C VAL A 210 18.26 -21.10 1.68
N SER A 211 17.98 -21.59 0.48
CA SER A 211 18.67 -21.23 -0.75
C SER A 211 17.76 -20.44 -1.68
N TYR A 212 18.30 -19.42 -2.34
CA TYR A 212 17.59 -18.59 -3.30
C TYR A 212 18.02 -18.94 -4.72
N LEU A 213 17.10 -19.53 -5.49
CA LEU A 213 17.31 -19.83 -6.89
C LEU A 213 16.73 -18.72 -7.77
N ARG A 214 17.41 -18.38 -8.84
CA ARG A 214 16.93 -17.44 -9.86
C ARG A 214 16.56 -18.20 -11.13
N PRO A 215 15.39 -18.85 -11.15
CA PRO A 215 14.98 -19.56 -12.34
C PRO A 215 14.74 -18.57 -13.47
N THR A 216 15.01 -19.00 -14.68
CA THR A 216 14.86 -18.20 -15.90
C THR A 216 13.71 -18.71 -16.73
N GLY A 217 13.11 -17.82 -17.50
CA GLY A 217 12.06 -18.11 -18.46
C GLY A 217 11.99 -17.02 -19.50
N ARG A 218 11.21 -17.23 -20.56
CA ARG A 218 11.02 -16.24 -21.64
C ARG A 218 9.98 -15.20 -21.31
N LEU A 219 9.22 -15.37 -20.22
CA LEU A 219 8.13 -14.49 -19.81
C LEU A 219 8.44 -13.92 -18.43
N ASP A 220 8.52 -12.60 -18.36
CA ASP A 220 8.54 -11.84 -17.12
C ASP A 220 7.54 -10.69 -17.18
N CYS A 221 7.10 -10.21 -16.05
CA CYS A 221 6.14 -9.11 -15.97
C CYS A 221 6.31 -8.34 -14.66
N THR A 222 5.98 -7.05 -14.69
CA THR A 222 5.92 -6.20 -13.50
C THR A 222 4.57 -6.26 -12.77
N ASP A 223 3.57 -6.95 -13.34
CA ASP A 223 2.23 -7.12 -12.77
C ASP A 223 2.02 -8.58 -12.36
N GLY A 224 1.78 -8.80 -11.06
CA GLY A 224 1.59 -10.14 -10.51
C GLY A 224 0.33 -10.85 -11.02
N GLN A 225 -0.72 -10.11 -11.43
CA GLN A 225 -1.94 -10.70 -11.94
C GLN A 225 -1.79 -11.21 -13.37
N VAL A 226 -1.04 -10.49 -14.21
CA VAL A 226 -0.68 -10.97 -15.56
C VAL A 226 0.12 -12.26 -15.45
N LEU A 227 1.08 -12.30 -14.55
CA LEU A 227 1.91 -13.48 -14.31
C LEU A 227 1.09 -14.66 -13.81
N HIS A 228 0.12 -14.41 -12.93
CA HIS A 228 -0.83 -15.43 -12.48
C HIS A 228 -1.68 -15.95 -13.65
N ALA A 229 -2.21 -15.07 -14.51
CA ALA A 229 -2.98 -15.45 -15.69
C ALA A 229 -2.17 -16.33 -16.66
N TRP A 230 -0.88 -16.02 -16.87
CA TRP A 230 0.00 -16.86 -17.69
C TRP A 230 0.23 -18.23 -17.07
N CYS A 231 0.37 -18.30 -15.73
CA CYS A 231 0.50 -19.58 -15.03
C CYS A 231 -0.77 -20.41 -15.22
N SER A 232 -1.95 -19.84 -15.00
CA SER A 232 -3.25 -20.51 -15.15
C SER A 232 -3.56 -20.89 -16.61
N ALA A 233 -2.96 -20.20 -17.59
CA ALA A 233 -2.99 -20.57 -19.02
C ALA A 233 -1.98 -21.67 -19.38
N GLY A 234 -1.16 -22.16 -18.44
CA GLY A 234 -0.23 -23.26 -18.65
C GLY A 234 1.07 -22.89 -19.36
N HIS A 235 1.49 -21.61 -19.25
CA HIS A 235 2.74 -21.15 -19.87
C HIS A 235 3.99 -21.50 -19.07
N GLY A 236 3.88 -21.81 -17.76
CA GLY A 236 5.05 -22.16 -16.97
C GLY A 236 4.75 -22.37 -15.48
N LEU A 237 5.84 -22.53 -14.73
CA LEU A 237 5.84 -22.54 -13.27
C LEU A 237 5.83 -21.09 -12.74
N ALA A 238 5.09 -20.87 -11.66
CA ALA A 238 5.08 -19.58 -10.96
C ALA A 238 5.29 -19.78 -9.45
N TRP A 239 6.01 -18.86 -8.81
CA TRP A 239 6.22 -18.86 -7.36
C TRP A 239 5.32 -17.82 -6.73
N ARG A 240 4.19 -18.28 -6.17
CA ARG A 240 3.08 -17.43 -5.74
C ARG A 240 2.78 -17.56 -4.25
N SER A 241 2.16 -16.54 -3.67
CA SER A 241 1.67 -16.61 -2.29
C SER A 241 0.46 -17.54 -2.19
N ALA A 242 0.40 -18.35 -1.12
CA ALA A 242 -0.70 -19.28 -0.92
C ALA A 242 -2.08 -18.60 -0.92
N TRP A 243 -2.20 -17.41 -0.29
CA TRP A 243 -3.45 -16.64 -0.28
C TRP A 243 -3.97 -16.30 -1.68
N GLU A 244 -3.11 -16.31 -2.69
CA GLU A 244 -3.47 -16.00 -4.08
C GLU A 244 -3.98 -17.21 -4.83
N VAL A 245 -3.33 -18.37 -4.67
CA VAL A 245 -3.52 -19.56 -5.51
C VAL A 245 -4.23 -20.73 -4.80
N GLN A 246 -4.47 -20.65 -3.50
CA GLN A 246 -5.01 -21.79 -2.73
C GLN A 246 -6.38 -22.26 -3.21
N GLN A 247 -7.24 -21.39 -3.75
CA GLN A 247 -8.54 -21.77 -4.32
C GLN A 247 -8.36 -22.62 -5.58
N GLU A 248 -7.46 -22.24 -6.47
CA GLU A 248 -7.18 -22.94 -7.71
C GLU A 248 -6.45 -24.26 -7.44
N VAL A 249 -5.59 -24.28 -6.42
CA VAL A 249 -4.96 -25.54 -5.97
C VAL A 249 -6.01 -26.48 -5.37
N ALA A 250 -6.92 -25.99 -4.54
CA ALA A 250 -8.01 -26.79 -3.97
C ALA A 250 -8.97 -27.29 -5.06
N ALA A 251 -9.20 -26.53 -6.12
CA ALA A 251 -10.02 -26.92 -7.27
C ALA A 251 -9.27 -27.82 -8.28
N GLY A 252 -7.99 -28.08 -8.07
CA GLY A 252 -7.17 -28.89 -9.01
C GLY A 252 -6.82 -28.17 -10.33
N LEU A 253 -7.10 -26.87 -10.42
CA LEU A 253 -6.75 -26.04 -11.58
C LEU A 253 -5.24 -25.76 -11.62
N LEU A 254 -4.63 -25.60 -10.45
CA LEU A 254 -3.19 -25.52 -10.25
C LEU A 254 -2.72 -26.68 -9.36
N VAL A 255 -1.50 -27.11 -9.53
CA VAL A 255 -0.83 -28.12 -8.69
C VAL A 255 0.37 -27.46 -8.04
N SER A 256 0.50 -27.61 -6.73
CA SER A 256 1.72 -27.25 -6.01
C SER A 256 2.78 -28.32 -6.24
N VAL A 257 3.99 -27.86 -6.52
CA VAL A 257 5.16 -28.72 -6.75
C VAL A 257 6.31 -28.26 -5.85
N LEU A 258 7.27 -29.15 -5.60
CA LEU A 258 8.44 -28.88 -4.74
C LEU A 258 8.08 -28.55 -3.28
N ASP A 259 6.92 -28.99 -2.79
CA ASP A 259 6.46 -28.71 -1.43
C ASP A 259 7.40 -29.26 -0.35
N ALA A 260 8.11 -30.36 -0.63
CA ALA A 260 9.13 -30.92 0.27
C ALA A 260 10.32 -29.95 0.48
N PHE A 261 10.51 -29.02 -0.41
CA PHE A 261 11.55 -28.00 -0.36
C PHE A 261 11.03 -26.62 0.02
N ALA A 262 9.79 -26.52 0.52
CA ALA A 262 9.20 -25.23 0.87
C ALA A 262 10.06 -24.49 1.90
N ALA A 263 10.40 -23.24 1.60
CA ALA A 263 11.08 -22.38 2.56
C ALA A 263 10.14 -21.99 3.71
N PRO A 264 10.68 -21.61 4.89
CA PRO A 264 9.89 -21.12 5.99
C PRO A 264 8.96 -19.97 5.56
N PRO A 265 7.77 -19.84 6.18
CA PRO A 265 6.86 -18.75 5.87
C PRO A 265 7.52 -17.37 6.09
N THR A 266 7.40 -16.49 5.12
CA THR A 266 7.72 -15.07 5.26
C THR A 266 6.58 -14.36 5.99
N GLY A 267 6.53 -13.03 5.95
CA GLY A 267 5.46 -12.26 6.62
C GLY A 267 4.65 -11.40 5.67
N ILE A 268 3.51 -10.97 6.19
CA ILE A 268 2.77 -9.79 5.72
C ILE A 268 3.00 -8.73 6.78
N TYR A 269 3.43 -7.55 6.39
CA TYR A 269 3.85 -6.50 7.31
C TYR A 269 3.15 -5.18 7.02
N ALA A 270 2.85 -4.42 8.07
CA ALA A 270 2.68 -2.98 7.97
C ALA A 270 4.04 -2.32 8.15
N VAL A 271 4.44 -1.48 7.21
CA VAL A 271 5.74 -0.79 7.20
C VAL A 271 5.47 0.72 7.16
N PHE A 272 6.15 1.48 8.02
CA PHE A 272 5.93 2.92 8.14
C PHE A 272 7.21 3.63 8.61
N PRO A 273 7.33 4.96 8.34
CA PRO A 273 8.48 5.73 8.80
C PRO A 273 8.60 5.72 10.33
N HIS A 274 9.83 5.64 10.83
CA HIS A 274 10.08 5.83 12.26
C HIS A 274 9.70 7.27 12.65
N ALA A 275 8.79 7.41 13.60
CA ALA A 275 8.38 8.70 14.14
C ALA A 275 8.33 8.63 15.67
N LYS A 276 8.79 9.69 16.35
CA LYS A 276 8.70 9.80 17.82
C LYS A 276 7.24 9.69 18.30
N HIS A 277 6.30 10.17 17.49
CA HIS A 277 4.85 10.09 17.72
C HIS A 277 4.18 9.64 16.42
N LEU A 278 3.76 8.38 16.38
CA LEU A 278 2.99 7.84 15.27
C LEU A 278 1.57 8.42 15.31
N ALA A 279 1.10 8.99 14.21
CA ALA A 279 -0.25 9.55 14.12
C ALA A 279 -1.30 8.51 14.49
N LEU A 280 -2.31 8.90 15.28
CA LEU A 280 -3.32 7.98 15.81
C LEU A 280 -4.03 7.18 14.69
N ARG A 281 -4.37 7.84 13.57
CA ARG A 281 -4.99 7.20 12.41
C ARG A 281 -4.15 6.05 11.84
N VAL A 282 -2.80 6.22 11.82
CA VAL A 282 -1.87 5.19 11.32
C VAL A 282 -1.81 4.01 12.29
N ARG A 283 -1.69 4.28 13.59
CA ARG A 283 -1.68 3.25 14.64
C ARG A 283 -2.98 2.44 14.61
N LEU A 284 -4.14 3.10 14.59
CA LEU A 284 -5.44 2.41 14.55
C LEU A 284 -5.62 1.59 13.27
N TRP A 285 -5.11 2.06 12.14
CA TRP A 285 -5.11 1.29 10.90
C TRP A 285 -4.28 0.01 11.03
N ILE A 286 -3.06 0.11 11.57
CA ILE A 286 -2.18 -1.05 11.78
C ILE A 286 -2.84 -2.05 12.74
N ASP A 287 -3.40 -1.58 13.85
CA ASP A 287 -4.08 -2.41 14.84
C ASP A 287 -5.31 -3.09 14.23
N PHE A 288 -6.08 -2.38 13.40
CA PHE A 288 -7.23 -2.90 12.67
C PHE A 288 -6.83 -4.01 11.68
N LEU A 289 -5.76 -3.82 10.90
CA LEU A 289 -5.22 -4.85 10.02
C LEU A 289 -4.72 -6.06 10.81
N LYS A 290 -3.96 -5.83 11.89
CA LYS A 290 -3.44 -6.89 12.75
C LYS A 290 -4.56 -7.74 13.35
N HIS A 291 -5.62 -7.09 13.83
CA HIS A 291 -6.81 -7.79 14.34
C HIS A 291 -7.51 -8.58 13.23
N SER A 292 -7.72 -7.95 12.06
CA SER A 292 -8.41 -8.58 10.93
C SER A 292 -7.66 -9.81 10.40
N TYR A 293 -6.35 -9.71 10.23
CA TYR A 293 -5.53 -10.82 9.69
C TYR A 293 -5.14 -11.86 10.75
N GLY A 294 -5.21 -11.51 12.05
CA GLY A 294 -5.06 -12.45 13.16
C GLY A 294 -6.25 -13.39 13.32
N ASP A 295 -7.41 -13.06 12.76
CA ASP A 295 -8.58 -13.92 12.74
C ASP A 295 -8.44 -15.04 11.69
N ALA A 296 -8.27 -16.28 12.12
CA ALA A 296 -8.19 -17.43 11.23
C ALA A 296 -9.46 -17.58 10.33
N ALA A 297 -10.62 -17.08 10.78
CA ALA A 297 -11.84 -17.08 9.97
C ALA A 297 -11.76 -16.11 8.79
N TYR A 298 -10.95 -15.03 8.89
CA TYR A 298 -10.72 -14.11 7.77
C TYR A 298 -10.14 -14.86 6.56
N TRP A 299 -9.06 -15.61 6.77
CA TRP A 299 -8.37 -16.33 5.69
C TRP A 299 -9.25 -17.44 5.09
N ARG A 300 -10.07 -18.11 5.90
CA ARG A 300 -11.04 -19.11 5.40
C ARG A 300 -12.12 -18.50 4.53
N ARG A 301 -12.68 -17.33 4.93
CA ARG A 301 -13.72 -16.63 4.12
C ARG A 301 -13.19 -16.11 2.79
N VAL A 302 -11.95 -15.68 2.77
CA VAL A 302 -11.32 -15.18 1.53
C VAL A 302 -10.86 -16.34 0.64
N ALA A 303 -10.70 -17.55 1.21
CA ALA A 303 -10.41 -18.78 0.49
C ALA A 303 -11.66 -19.48 -0.05
N ALA A 304 -12.85 -19.14 0.41
CA ALA A 304 -14.13 -19.61 -0.10
C ALA A 304 -14.67 -18.72 -1.23
#